data_e1c214dde78a12510931ab9012f25c91
#
_entry.id   e1c214dde78a12510931ab9012f25c91
#
_cell.length_a   1.000
_cell.length_b   1.000
_cell.length_c   1.000
_cell.angle_alpha   90.00
_cell.angle_beta   90.00
_cell.angle_gamma   90.00
#
_symmetry.space_group_name_H-M   'P 1'
#
loop_
_entity.id
_entity.type
_entity.pdbx_description
1 polymer ?
#
loop_
_entity_poly.entity_id
_entity_poly.type
_entity_poly.pdbx_seq_one_letter_code
_entity_poly.pdbx_strand_id
1 'polypeptide(L)'
;HYENSTRSHDDNGDGFLDMPKVEQYNLQNRWAWMGDQYVFQASVKAMKEDRTSGQATHLHVDNSVGGFVGRELYKIGIHTDRYEAFTKNAYIFDKEKGTNLALILSGSLHKQDAGYGYKLYNVDQKNLYTSLMFETNFDERNSISAGLSLNYDYFNQTYRLENDDTGLLYGKEKETVPGAYVQYTYNWKDKIILMGGIRADHSDIYGTFVTPRAHIKYAPDDWVNLRVSVGKGYRTNHVLAENNYLLASSRKVKIDNDLDQEEAWNYGFSSSFYIPVFGKTLNVNTEYYYTDFR
;
A
#
# COMPACT_ATOMS: atom_id res chain seq x y z
N HIS A 1 5.66 12.15 15.75
CA HIS A 1 4.78 13.13 15.09
C HIS A 1 3.46 13.21 15.85
N TYR A 2 3.03 14.40 16.16
CA TYR A 2 1.72 14.72 16.70
C TYR A 2 1.08 15.77 15.80
N GLU A 3 -0.16 15.55 15.40
CA GLU A 3 -0.97 16.49 14.64
C GLU A 3 -2.28 16.72 15.39
N ASN A 4 -2.66 18.00 15.52
CA ASN A 4 -3.94 18.38 16.11
C ASN A 4 -4.52 19.55 15.32
N SER A 5 -5.56 19.27 14.54
CA SER A 5 -6.35 20.27 13.81
C SER A 5 -7.79 20.22 14.30
N THR A 6 -8.07 20.98 15.35
CA THR A 6 -9.40 20.96 16.01
C THR A 6 -10.31 22.12 15.61
N ARG A 7 -9.83 23.04 14.75
CA ARG A 7 -10.64 24.18 14.31
C ARG A 7 -11.74 23.73 13.36
N SER A 8 -12.92 24.32 13.54
CA SER A 8 -14.01 24.17 12.58
C SER A 8 -13.82 25.22 11.49
N HIS A 9 -13.60 24.76 10.26
CA HIS A 9 -13.54 25.59 9.07
C HIS A 9 -14.80 25.33 8.25
N ASP A 10 -15.57 26.37 7.99
CA ASP A 10 -16.75 26.41 7.14
C ASP A 10 -16.70 27.78 6.45
N ASP A 11 -15.79 27.92 5.48
CA ASP A 11 -15.46 29.20 4.85
C ASP A 11 -16.53 29.60 3.82
N ASN A 12 -17.26 28.63 3.29
CA ASN A 12 -18.33 28.84 2.32
C ASN A 12 -19.72 29.04 3.00
N GLY A 13 -19.83 28.80 4.31
CA GLY A 13 -21.04 29.00 5.09
C GLY A 13 -22.16 28.03 4.79
N ASP A 14 -21.87 26.81 4.28
CA ASP A 14 -22.87 25.80 3.94
C ASP A 14 -23.26 24.89 5.14
N GLY A 15 -22.62 25.11 6.29
CA GLY A 15 -22.84 24.39 7.53
C GLY A 15 -22.11 23.04 7.61
N PHE A 16 -21.22 22.74 6.66
CA PHE A 16 -20.34 21.59 6.68
C PHE A 16 -18.89 22.00 6.94
N LEU A 17 -18.11 21.09 7.51
CA LEU A 17 -16.68 21.30 7.68
C LEU A 17 -15.96 21.13 6.33
N ASP A 18 -15.28 22.18 5.86
CA ASP A 18 -14.43 22.15 4.65
C ASP A 18 -13.22 21.25 4.85
N MET A 19 -12.73 21.12 6.07
CA MET A 19 -11.61 20.25 6.45
C MET A 19 -11.98 19.40 7.67
N PRO A 20 -11.59 18.12 7.71
CA PRO A 20 -11.80 17.31 8.89
C PRO A 20 -10.98 17.84 10.07
N LYS A 21 -11.53 17.69 11.27
CA LYS A 21 -10.74 17.79 12.50
C LYS A 21 -9.94 16.50 12.64
N VAL A 22 -8.67 16.60 12.91
CA VAL A 22 -7.75 15.48 13.04
C VAL A 22 -6.98 15.59 14.34
N GLU A 23 -6.94 14.50 15.08
CA GLU A 23 -5.98 14.29 16.16
C GLU A 23 -5.21 13.01 15.88
N GLN A 24 -3.90 13.12 15.68
CA GLN A 24 -3.07 11.97 15.31
C GLN A 24 -1.79 11.91 16.15
N TYR A 25 -1.51 10.72 16.65
CA TYR A 25 -0.25 10.35 17.28
C TYR A 25 0.45 9.31 16.42
N ASN A 26 1.71 9.56 16.05
CA ASN A 26 2.50 8.65 15.26
C ASN A 26 3.90 8.52 15.86
N LEU A 27 4.20 7.35 16.39
CA LEU A 27 5.50 7.02 16.96
C LEU A 27 6.17 5.95 16.11
N GLN A 28 7.41 6.20 15.71
CA GLN A 28 8.23 5.23 15.01
C GLN A 28 9.62 5.18 15.63
N ASN A 29 10.14 3.98 15.81
CA ASN A 29 11.54 3.77 16.15
C ASN A 29 12.16 2.76 15.18
N ARG A 30 13.40 3.01 14.78
CA ARG A 30 14.15 2.16 13.87
C ARG A 30 15.54 1.90 14.44
N TRP A 31 15.95 0.65 14.37
CA TRP A 31 17.28 0.19 14.72
C TRP A 31 17.94 -0.39 13.49
N ALA A 32 19.23 -0.12 13.34
CA ALA A 32 20.04 -0.73 12.30
C ALA A 32 21.44 -1.01 12.88
N TRP A 33 21.94 -2.18 12.58
CA TRP A 33 23.30 -2.56 12.88
C TRP A 33 23.90 -3.24 11.66
N MET A 34 25.12 -2.85 11.31
CA MET A 34 25.82 -3.34 10.15
C MET A 34 27.20 -3.81 10.58
N GLY A 35 27.35 -5.12 10.68
CA GLY A 35 28.63 -5.78 10.95
C GLY A 35 29.24 -6.35 9.69
N ASP A 36 30.36 -7.03 9.85
CA ASP A 36 31.12 -7.59 8.74
C ASP A 36 30.40 -8.71 8.00
N GLN A 37 29.72 -9.58 8.72
CA GLN A 37 29.02 -10.74 8.15
C GLN A 37 27.52 -10.74 8.44
N TYR A 38 27.06 -9.83 9.30
CA TYR A 38 25.67 -9.80 9.71
C TYR A 38 25.11 -8.38 9.66
N VAL A 39 23.95 -8.24 9.05
CA VAL A 39 23.18 -7.00 8.96
C VAL A 39 21.83 -7.20 9.64
N PHE A 40 21.53 -6.31 10.56
CA PHE A 40 20.26 -6.28 11.28
C PHE A 40 19.57 -4.95 11.06
N GLN A 41 18.27 -5.01 10.79
CA GLN A 41 17.39 -3.86 10.80
C GLN A 41 16.08 -4.24 11.47
N ALA A 42 15.56 -3.36 12.32
CA ALA A 42 14.24 -3.52 12.91
C ALA A 42 13.55 -2.17 13.00
N SER A 43 12.24 -2.18 12.93
CA SER A 43 11.42 -1.01 13.22
C SER A 43 10.11 -1.40 13.88
N VAL A 44 9.61 -0.51 14.72
CA VAL A 44 8.25 -0.57 15.27
C VAL A 44 7.58 0.78 15.00
N LYS A 45 6.29 0.73 14.71
CA LYS A 45 5.47 1.91 14.50
C LYS A 45 4.14 1.74 15.22
N ALA A 46 3.69 2.79 15.87
CA ALA A 46 2.36 2.89 16.48
C ALA A 46 1.70 4.18 15.99
N MET A 47 0.49 4.08 15.52
CA MET A 47 -0.33 5.21 15.08
C MET A 47 -1.71 5.10 15.72
N LYS A 48 -2.20 6.25 16.20
CA LYS A 48 -3.58 6.43 16.60
C LYS A 48 -4.09 7.71 15.96
N GLU A 49 -5.25 7.64 15.31
CA GLU A 49 -5.87 8.77 14.64
C GLU A 49 -7.37 8.83 14.96
N ASP A 50 -7.82 10.00 15.33
CA ASP A 50 -9.23 10.38 15.42
C ASP A 50 -9.51 11.47 14.40
N ARG A 51 -10.46 11.20 13.49
CA ARG A 51 -10.86 12.12 12.44
C ARG A 51 -12.35 12.35 12.49
N THR A 52 -12.77 13.63 12.50
CA THR A 52 -14.18 14.01 12.52
C THR A 52 -14.47 15.03 11.44
N SER A 53 -15.56 14.81 10.70
CA SER A 53 -16.07 15.71 9.67
C SER A 53 -17.62 15.69 9.66
N GLY A 54 -18.24 16.39 8.70
CA GLY A 54 -19.67 16.50 8.52
C GLY A 54 -20.20 17.90 8.86
N GLN A 55 -21.43 17.98 9.38
CA GLN A 55 -22.04 19.26 9.69
C GLN A 55 -21.38 19.94 10.90
N ALA A 56 -21.04 21.20 10.74
CA ALA A 56 -20.40 22.02 11.76
C ALA A 56 -21.42 22.65 12.73
N THR A 57 -22.58 23.04 12.21
CA THR A 57 -23.65 23.72 12.96
C THR A 57 -25.02 23.20 12.54
N HIS A 58 -25.99 23.41 13.42
CA HIS A 58 -27.39 23.31 12.98
C HIS A 58 -27.66 24.44 12.00
N LEU A 59 -27.96 24.10 10.74
CA LEU A 59 -28.48 25.07 9.78
C LEU A 59 -29.66 25.81 10.48
N HIS A 60 -29.61 27.15 10.45
CA HIS A 60 -30.80 27.93 10.81
C HIS A 60 -31.88 27.61 9.78
N VAL A 61 -32.69 26.60 10.08
CA VAL A 61 -33.89 26.35 9.33
C VAL A 61 -34.86 27.43 9.72
N ASP A 62 -35.20 28.28 8.77
CA ASP A 62 -36.31 29.23 8.95
C ASP A 62 -37.54 28.45 9.45
N ASN A 63 -37.99 28.78 10.63
CA ASN A 63 -39.13 28.12 11.30
C ASN A 63 -40.46 28.21 10.53
N SER A 64 -40.48 28.87 9.37
CA SER A 64 -41.62 29.02 8.48
C SER A 64 -41.95 27.79 7.62
N VAL A 65 -41.00 26.85 7.49
CA VAL A 65 -41.25 25.58 6.77
C VAL A 65 -41.18 24.43 7.79
N GLY A 66 -42.32 23.99 8.25
CA GLY A 66 -42.44 23.00 9.31
C GLY A 66 -41.61 21.72 9.06
N GLY A 67 -40.84 21.30 10.04
CA GLY A 67 -40.55 19.90 10.22
C GLY A 67 -39.11 19.43 10.37
N PHE A 68 -38.12 20.25 10.73
CA PHE A 68 -36.76 19.74 11.01
C PHE A 68 -36.29 19.95 12.44
N VAL A 69 -37.17 20.11 13.38
CA VAL A 69 -36.83 20.16 14.80
C VAL A 69 -36.42 18.76 15.27
N GLY A 70 -35.14 18.59 15.66
CA GLY A 70 -34.68 17.40 16.37
C GLY A 70 -33.88 16.37 15.53
N ARG A 71 -33.44 16.66 14.30
CA ARG A 71 -32.51 15.76 13.60
C ARG A 71 -31.10 15.93 14.13
N GLU A 72 -30.46 14.82 14.44
CA GLU A 72 -29.02 14.84 14.75
C GLU A 72 -28.22 15.35 13.54
N LEU A 73 -27.14 16.10 13.82
CA LEU A 73 -26.23 16.55 12.80
C LEU A 73 -25.60 15.36 12.08
N TYR A 74 -25.48 15.43 10.77
CA TYR A 74 -24.73 14.44 10.01
C TYR A 74 -23.25 14.52 10.40
N LYS A 75 -22.72 13.43 10.91
CA LYS A 75 -21.33 13.33 11.35
C LYS A 75 -20.62 12.18 10.65
N ILE A 76 -19.35 12.41 10.32
CA ILE A 76 -18.40 11.40 9.92
C ILE A 76 -17.35 11.32 11.04
N GLY A 77 -17.17 10.12 11.59
CA GLY A 77 -16.15 9.86 12.59
C GLY A 77 -15.35 8.64 12.19
N ILE A 78 -14.03 8.76 12.18
CA ILE A 78 -13.10 7.66 11.84
C ILE A 78 -12.06 7.60 12.95
N HIS A 79 -12.02 6.45 13.62
CA HIS A 79 -11.01 6.13 14.61
C HIS A 79 -10.11 5.03 14.05
N THR A 80 -8.78 5.21 14.11
CA THR A 80 -7.82 4.25 13.58
C THR A 80 -6.71 4.00 14.59
N ASP A 81 -6.50 2.73 14.91
CA ASP A 81 -5.33 2.23 15.63
C ASP A 81 -4.51 1.34 14.68
N ARG A 82 -3.19 1.61 14.55
CA ARG A 82 -2.31 0.82 13.71
C ARG A 82 -0.96 0.58 14.38
N TYR A 83 -0.56 -0.68 14.42
CA TYR A 83 0.72 -1.11 14.95
C TYR A 83 1.45 -1.91 13.87
N GLU A 84 2.72 -1.63 13.69
CA GLU A 84 3.55 -2.31 12.71
C GLU A 84 4.89 -2.71 13.35
N ALA A 85 5.38 -3.87 12.99
CA ALA A 85 6.72 -4.32 13.34
C ALA A 85 7.40 -4.93 12.13
N PHE A 86 8.68 -4.68 11.99
CA PHE A 86 9.50 -5.18 10.88
C PHE A 86 10.87 -5.58 11.40
N THR A 87 11.43 -6.67 10.89
CA THR A 87 12.84 -6.99 11.05
C THR A 87 13.41 -7.62 9.78
N LYS A 88 14.65 -7.25 9.46
CA LYS A 88 15.47 -7.89 8.44
C LYS A 88 16.78 -8.34 9.08
N ASN A 89 17.08 -9.61 8.91
CA ASN A 89 18.30 -10.24 9.38
C ASN A 89 19.01 -10.83 8.16
N ALA A 90 20.20 -10.41 7.85
CA ALA A 90 20.95 -10.92 6.70
C ALA A 90 22.33 -11.40 7.15
N TYR A 91 22.70 -12.60 6.71
CA TYR A 91 24.02 -13.15 6.91
C TYR A 91 24.78 -13.21 5.57
N ILE A 92 26.00 -12.65 5.57
CA ILE A 92 26.86 -12.56 4.40
C ILE A 92 27.88 -13.68 4.49
N PHE A 93 27.78 -14.66 3.60
CA PHE A 93 28.69 -15.82 3.53
C PHE A 93 29.97 -15.47 2.79
N ASP A 94 29.87 -14.69 1.71
CA ASP A 94 30.97 -14.30 0.85
C ASP A 94 30.76 -12.84 0.39
N LYS A 95 31.67 -11.97 0.83
CA LYS A 95 31.62 -10.53 0.49
C LYS A 95 32.01 -10.25 -0.96
N GLU A 96 32.92 -11.04 -1.52
CA GLU A 96 33.41 -10.82 -2.90
C GLU A 96 32.29 -11.16 -3.89
N LYS A 97 31.60 -12.26 -3.65
CA LYS A 97 30.46 -12.69 -4.46
C LYS A 97 29.13 -12.06 -4.04
N GLY A 98 29.12 -11.31 -2.94
CA GLY A 98 27.89 -10.79 -2.38
C GLY A 98 26.89 -11.88 -1.95
N THR A 99 27.42 -13.12 -1.67
CA THR A 99 26.58 -14.25 -1.29
C THR A 99 25.98 -14.03 0.09
N ASN A 100 24.66 -13.95 0.16
CA ASN A 100 23.94 -13.68 1.40
C ASN A 100 22.61 -14.43 1.48
N LEU A 101 22.15 -14.59 2.71
CA LEU A 101 20.82 -15.07 3.04
C LEU A 101 20.15 -14.08 3.97
N ALA A 102 18.99 -13.58 3.59
CA ALA A 102 18.23 -12.62 4.37
C ALA A 102 16.87 -13.17 4.77
N LEU A 103 16.51 -13.03 6.06
CA LEU A 103 15.18 -13.28 6.59
C LEU A 103 14.51 -11.96 6.90
N ILE A 104 13.35 -11.74 6.30
CA ILE A 104 12.47 -10.61 6.55
C ILE A 104 11.22 -11.11 7.27
N LEU A 105 10.86 -10.44 8.36
CA LEU A 105 9.60 -10.62 9.06
C LEU A 105 8.93 -9.26 9.18
N SER A 106 7.65 -9.19 8.82
CA SER A 106 6.85 -7.98 8.96
C SER A 106 5.45 -8.36 9.44
N GLY A 107 4.92 -7.58 10.36
CA GLY A 107 3.57 -7.78 10.85
C GLY A 107 2.87 -6.44 11.08
N SER A 108 1.57 -6.42 10.86
CA SER A 108 0.73 -5.27 11.17
C SER A 108 -0.59 -5.68 11.80
N LEU A 109 -1.05 -4.82 12.71
CA LEU A 109 -2.39 -4.85 13.29
C LEU A 109 -3.04 -3.52 12.95
N HIS A 110 -4.20 -3.57 12.32
CA HIS A 110 -4.94 -2.38 11.91
C HIS A 110 -6.40 -2.54 12.34
N LYS A 111 -6.86 -1.59 13.13
CA LYS A 111 -8.25 -1.48 13.52
C LYS A 111 -8.76 -0.12 13.10
N GLN A 112 -9.90 -0.09 12.42
CA GLN A 112 -10.59 1.13 12.06
C GLN A 112 -12.07 0.99 12.39
N ASP A 113 -12.61 1.98 13.10
CA ASP A 113 -14.03 2.15 13.36
C ASP A 113 -14.47 3.43 12.65
N ALA A 114 -15.32 3.32 11.61
CA ALA A 114 -15.73 4.43 10.77
C ALA A 114 -17.26 4.53 10.69
N GLY A 115 -17.78 5.70 11.07
CA GLY A 115 -19.19 6.05 10.98
C GLY A 115 -19.44 7.17 9.98
N TYR A 116 -20.46 7.04 9.15
CA TYR A 116 -20.88 7.98 8.12
C TYR A 116 -22.39 8.25 8.27
N GLY A 117 -22.75 9.02 9.29
CA GLY A 117 -24.13 9.14 9.71
C GLY A 117 -24.67 7.79 10.22
N TYR A 118 -25.70 7.24 9.57
CA TYR A 118 -26.23 5.91 9.90
C TYR A 118 -25.45 4.74 9.32
N LYS A 119 -24.63 4.98 8.30
CA LYS A 119 -23.75 3.96 7.69
C LYS A 119 -22.51 3.77 8.54
N LEU A 120 -21.98 2.58 8.57
CA LEU A 120 -20.74 2.29 9.26
C LEU A 120 -19.89 1.26 8.50
N TYR A 121 -18.60 1.32 8.77
CA TYR A 121 -17.61 0.35 8.31
C TYR A 121 -16.53 0.21 9.37
N ASN A 122 -16.46 -0.95 10.00
CA ASN A 122 -15.44 -1.28 10.98
C ASN A 122 -14.61 -2.46 10.48
N VAL A 123 -13.31 -2.39 10.65
CA VAL A 123 -12.38 -3.43 10.23
C VAL A 123 -11.34 -3.74 11.30
N ASP A 124 -11.02 -5.02 11.47
CA ASP A 124 -9.88 -5.54 12.23
C ASP A 124 -9.06 -6.43 11.28
N GLN A 125 -7.90 -5.91 10.85
CA GLN A 125 -6.98 -6.60 9.95
C GLN A 125 -5.70 -6.94 10.68
N LYS A 126 -5.20 -8.16 10.44
CA LYS A 126 -3.90 -8.64 10.93
C LYS A 126 -3.14 -9.24 9.78
N ASN A 127 -1.97 -8.72 9.51
CA ASN A 127 -1.11 -9.22 8.45
C ASN A 127 0.22 -9.71 9.03
N LEU A 128 0.70 -10.83 8.50
CA LEU A 128 2.05 -11.35 8.77
C LEU A 128 2.69 -11.72 7.44
N TYR A 129 3.84 -11.13 7.17
CA TYR A 129 4.66 -11.43 6.00
C TYR A 129 6.02 -11.95 6.42
N THR A 130 6.44 -13.05 5.80
CA THR A 130 7.76 -13.65 5.97
C THR A 130 8.40 -13.85 4.60
N SER A 131 9.69 -13.55 4.47
CA SER A 131 10.45 -13.81 3.24
C SER A 131 11.88 -14.24 3.57
N LEU A 132 12.30 -15.35 2.97
CA LEU A 132 13.67 -15.83 2.99
C LEU A 132 14.25 -15.62 1.60
N MET A 133 15.34 -14.86 1.52
CA MET A 133 15.95 -14.41 0.25
C MET A 133 17.41 -14.86 0.23
N PHE A 134 17.80 -15.49 -0.86
CA PHE A 134 19.20 -15.83 -1.17
C PHE A 134 19.66 -15.04 -2.38
N GLU A 135 20.85 -14.47 -2.32
CA GLU A 135 21.49 -13.74 -3.42
C GLU A 135 22.93 -14.13 -3.56
N THR A 136 23.42 -14.21 -4.80
CA THR A 136 24.83 -14.43 -5.10
C THR A 136 25.20 -13.93 -6.50
N ASN A 137 26.44 -13.48 -6.68
CA ASN A 137 27.03 -13.23 -7.97
C ASN A 137 27.87 -14.43 -8.38
N PHE A 138 27.64 -15.01 -9.55
CA PHE A 138 28.48 -16.06 -10.11
C PHE A 138 29.80 -15.49 -10.60
N ASP A 139 29.74 -14.31 -11.19
CA ASP A 139 30.85 -13.49 -11.64
C ASP A 139 30.46 -12.01 -11.65
N GLU A 140 31.31 -11.13 -12.17
CA GLU A 140 31.08 -9.67 -12.25
C GLU A 140 29.86 -9.27 -13.09
N ARG A 141 29.33 -10.19 -13.90
CA ARG A 141 28.22 -9.92 -14.83
C ARG A 141 26.93 -10.62 -14.46
N ASN A 142 27.04 -11.74 -13.79
CA ASN A 142 25.94 -12.69 -13.62
C ASN A 142 25.57 -12.82 -12.15
N SER A 143 24.33 -12.47 -11.81
CA SER A 143 23.79 -12.64 -10.47
C SER A 143 22.45 -13.35 -10.47
N ILE A 144 22.17 -14.03 -9.39
CA ILE A 144 20.89 -14.69 -9.13
C ILE A 144 20.34 -14.26 -7.77
N SER A 145 19.04 -14.06 -7.71
CA SER A 145 18.29 -13.92 -6.47
C SER A 145 17.15 -14.93 -6.50
N ALA A 146 16.97 -15.66 -5.42
CA ALA A 146 15.86 -16.60 -5.24
C ALA A 146 15.29 -16.49 -3.84
N GLY A 147 14.04 -16.80 -3.65
CA GLY A 147 13.45 -16.73 -2.32
C GLY A 147 12.12 -17.42 -2.18
N LEU A 148 11.76 -17.62 -0.92
CA LEU A 148 10.48 -18.14 -0.47
C LEU A 148 9.78 -17.06 0.34
N SER A 149 8.46 -17.01 0.27
CA SER A 149 7.68 -16.09 1.07
C SER A 149 6.39 -16.73 1.57
N LEU A 150 5.85 -16.18 2.62
CA LEU A 150 4.53 -16.49 3.15
C LEU A 150 3.87 -15.16 3.51
N ASN A 151 2.69 -14.91 2.97
CA ASN A 151 1.81 -13.85 3.41
C ASN A 151 0.57 -14.46 4.05
N TYR A 152 0.24 -14.00 5.25
CA TYR A 152 -0.99 -14.35 5.94
C TYR A 152 -1.75 -13.07 6.23
N ASP A 153 -2.99 -13.00 5.76
CA ASP A 153 -3.90 -11.89 6.03
C ASP A 153 -5.18 -12.41 6.71
N TYR A 154 -5.54 -11.76 7.80
CA TYR A 154 -6.80 -11.94 8.49
C TYR A 154 -7.56 -10.63 8.42
N PHE A 155 -8.73 -10.66 7.83
CA PHE A 155 -9.57 -9.51 7.58
C PHE A 155 -10.97 -9.77 8.12
N ASN A 156 -11.37 -8.99 9.10
CA ASN A 156 -12.69 -9.08 9.73
C ASN A 156 -13.38 -7.73 9.67
N GLN A 157 -14.52 -7.67 9.01
CA GLN A 157 -15.25 -6.43 8.80
C GLN A 157 -16.69 -6.53 9.28
N THR A 158 -17.22 -5.40 9.78
CA THR A 158 -18.60 -5.22 10.16
C THR A 158 -19.08 -3.93 9.52
N TYR A 159 -20.20 -3.97 8.80
CA TYR A 159 -20.65 -2.81 8.05
C TYR A 159 -22.18 -2.71 8.00
N ARG A 160 -22.67 -1.49 7.77
CA ARG A 160 -24.06 -1.17 7.49
C ARG A 160 -24.12 -0.16 6.37
N LEU A 161 -24.76 -0.53 5.25
CA LEU A 161 -24.78 0.27 4.03
C LEU A 161 -26.05 1.09 3.85
N GLU A 162 -27.14 0.69 4.50
CA GLU A 162 -28.45 1.33 4.37
C GLU A 162 -29.07 1.64 5.73
N ASN A 163 -30.01 2.58 5.74
CA ASN A 163 -30.78 2.92 6.93
C ASN A 163 -32.10 2.10 6.94
N ASP A 164 -31.93 0.80 6.96
CA ASP A 164 -33.02 -0.14 7.08
C ASP A 164 -32.82 -1.08 8.29
N ASP A 165 -33.85 -1.86 8.63
CA ASP A 165 -33.79 -2.82 9.72
C ASP A 165 -32.97 -4.08 9.41
N THR A 166 -32.23 -4.12 8.29
CA THR A 166 -31.39 -5.28 7.92
C THR A 166 -30.22 -5.49 8.87
N GLY A 167 -29.90 -4.50 9.69
CA GLY A 167 -28.93 -4.61 10.76
C GLY A 167 -27.48 -4.53 10.28
N LEU A 168 -26.58 -5.17 11.03
CA LEU A 168 -25.16 -5.23 10.73
C LEU A 168 -24.85 -6.42 9.85
N LEU A 169 -24.03 -6.20 8.82
CA LEU A 169 -23.46 -7.23 7.97
C LEU A 169 -22.03 -7.54 8.43
N TYR A 170 -21.63 -8.78 8.28
CA TYR A 170 -20.33 -9.28 8.73
C TYR A 170 -19.60 -9.97 7.58
N GLY A 171 -18.32 -9.66 7.43
CA GLY A 171 -17.44 -10.34 6.50
C GLY A 171 -16.17 -10.76 7.22
N LYS A 172 -15.76 -12.03 7.05
CA LYS A 172 -14.54 -12.55 7.62
C LYS A 172 -13.79 -13.34 6.57
N GLU A 173 -12.55 -12.97 6.35
CA GLU A 173 -11.68 -13.58 5.38
C GLU A 173 -10.33 -13.92 6.02
N LYS A 174 -9.74 -15.01 5.58
CA LYS A 174 -8.39 -15.42 5.92
C LYS A 174 -7.73 -15.88 4.65
N GLU A 175 -6.63 -15.29 4.31
CA GLU A 175 -5.87 -15.66 3.13
C GLU A 175 -4.45 -16.03 3.52
N THR A 176 -3.97 -17.15 2.98
CA THR A 176 -2.60 -17.62 3.16
C THR A 176 -1.98 -17.81 1.79
N VAL A 177 -0.88 -17.09 1.55
CA VAL A 177 -0.22 -17.07 0.23
C VAL A 177 1.27 -17.42 0.39
N PRO A 178 1.63 -18.73 0.37
CA PRO A 178 3.01 -19.12 0.13
C PRO A 178 3.43 -18.78 -1.29
N GLY A 179 4.70 -18.41 -1.46
CA GLY A 179 5.25 -18.05 -2.76
C GLY A 179 6.73 -18.37 -2.88
N ALA A 180 7.19 -18.52 -4.12
CA ALA A 180 8.59 -18.69 -4.47
C ALA A 180 8.93 -17.87 -5.69
N TYR A 181 10.17 -17.37 -5.75
CA TYR A 181 10.65 -16.64 -6.92
C TYR A 181 12.09 -16.97 -7.24
N VAL A 182 12.43 -16.75 -8.51
CA VAL A 182 13.80 -16.70 -9.00
C VAL A 182 13.94 -15.53 -9.97
N GLN A 183 15.07 -14.85 -9.87
CA GLN A 183 15.44 -13.72 -10.70
C GLN A 183 16.89 -13.85 -11.11
N TYR A 184 17.18 -13.62 -12.39
CA TYR A 184 18.52 -13.57 -12.94
C TYR A 184 18.80 -12.17 -13.48
N THR A 185 20.01 -11.69 -13.24
CA THR A 185 20.48 -10.39 -13.74
C THR A 185 21.79 -10.58 -14.48
N TYR A 186 21.87 -10.05 -15.71
CA TYR A 186 23.08 -9.94 -16.49
C TYR A 186 23.47 -8.46 -16.60
N ASN A 187 24.70 -8.14 -16.19
CA ASN A 187 25.26 -6.79 -16.22
C ASN A 187 26.48 -6.76 -17.15
N TRP A 188 26.38 -6.06 -18.26
CA TRP A 188 27.50 -5.81 -19.14
C TRP A 188 28.06 -4.40 -18.96
N LYS A 189 29.12 -4.30 -18.11
CA LYS A 189 29.86 -3.06 -17.85
C LYS A 189 28.98 -1.87 -17.44
N ASP A 190 27.90 -2.10 -16.73
CA ASP A 190 26.87 -1.13 -16.35
C ASP A 190 26.16 -0.42 -17.52
N LYS A 191 26.58 -0.72 -18.75
CA LYS A 191 25.98 -0.16 -19.97
C LYS A 191 24.72 -0.88 -20.40
N ILE A 192 24.67 -2.19 -20.25
CA ILE A 192 23.48 -3.00 -20.49
C ILE A 192 23.23 -3.86 -19.27
N ILE A 193 22.05 -3.70 -18.65
CA ILE A 193 21.60 -4.58 -17.59
C ILE A 193 20.31 -5.22 -18.05
N LEU A 194 20.28 -6.55 -18.05
CA LEU A 194 19.11 -7.36 -18.35
C LEU A 194 18.72 -8.10 -17.09
N MET A 195 17.48 -7.94 -16.64
CA MET A 195 16.93 -8.68 -15.52
C MET A 195 15.65 -9.40 -15.96
N GLY A 196 15.56 -10.67 -15.65
CA GLY A 196 14.36 -11.47 -15.83
C GLY A 196 14.05 -12.24 -14.56
N GLY A 197 12.78 -12.34 -14.20
CA GLY A 197 12.34 -13.06 -13.01
C GLY A 197 10.95 -13.63 -13.18
N ILE A 198 10.70 -14.68 -12.44
CA ILE A 198 9.39 -15.33 -12.34
C ILE A 198 9.10 -15.63 -10.88
N ARG A 199 7.88 -15.38 -10.48
CA ARG A 199 7.36 -15.69 -9.16
C ARG A 199 6.07 -16.50 -9.30
N ALA A 200 5.91 -17.52 -8.47
CA ALA A 200 4.68 -18.29 -8.33
C ALA A 200 4.19 -18.17 -6.88
N ASP A 201 2.92 -17.86 -6.73
CA ASP A 201 2.21 -17.77 -5.46
C ASP A 201 0.98 -18.66 -5.50
N HIS A 202 0.55 -19.16 -4.34
CA HIS A 202 -0.66 -19.94 -4.20
C HIS A 202 -1.52 -19.36 -3.08
N SER A 203 -2.65 -18.76 -3.45
CA SER A 203 -3.66 -18.32 -2.50
C SER A 203 -4.59 -19.49 -2.17
N ASP A 204 -4.91 -19.69 -0.90
CA ASP A 204 -5.91 -20.68 -0.45
C ASP A 204 -7.35 -20.29 -0.85
N ILE A 205 -7.55 -19.04 -1.32
CA ILE A 205 -8.85 -18.54 -1.82
C ILE A 205 -8.89 -18.56 -3.36
N TYR A 206 -7.86 -17.97 -4.01
CA TYR A 206 -7.87 -17.68 -5.45
C TYR A 206 -7.03 -18.66 -6.29
N GLY A 207 -6.35 -19.63 -5.65
CA GLY A 207 -5.53 -20.61 -6.36
C GLY A 207 -4.14 -20.11 -6.72
N THR A 208 -3.55 -20.69 -7.77
CA THR A 208 -2.15 -20.43 -8.14
C THR A 208 -2.06 -19.43 -9.26
N PHE A 209 -1.16 -18.46 -9.09
CA PHE A 209 -0.86 -17.44 -10.09
C PHE A 209 0.65 -17.24 -10.26
N VAL A 210 1.04 -16.80 -11.46
CA VAL A 210 2.43 -16.61 -11.84
C VAL A 210 2.64 -15.18 -12.33
N THR A 211 3.67 -14.53 -11.78
CA THR A 211 4.02 -13.14 -12.08
C THR A 211 5.41 -13.06 -12.70
N PRO A 212 5.53 -13.10 -14.05
CA PRO A 212 6.78 -12.81 -14.73
C PRO A 212 7.09 -11.32 -14.70
N ARG A 213 8.39 -10.98 -14.69
CA ARG A 213 8.88 -9.61 -14.82
C ARG A 213 10.19 -9.55 -15.60
N ALA A 214 10.39 -8.48 -16.34
CA ALA A 214 11.64 -8.20 -17.00
C ALA A 214 11.97 -6.71 -16.98
N HIS A 215 13.27 -6.40 -16.90
CA HIS A 215 13.79 -5.05 -16.98
C HIS A 215 15.02 -5.03 -17.91
N ILE A 216 15.11 -3.97 -18.71
CA ILE A 216 16.26 -3.67 -19.55
C ILE A 216 16.70 -2.25 -19.22
N LYS A 217 17.97 -2.09 -18.85
CA LYS A 217 18.63 -0.78 -18.77
C LYS A 217 19.65 -0.70 -19.89
N TYR A 218 19.67 0.42 -20.62
CA TYR A 218 20.67 0.74 -21.62
C TYR A 218 21.26 2.13 -21.35
N ALA A 219 22.53 2.17 -20.99
CA ALA A 219 23.29 3.37 -20.71
C ALA A 219 24.63 3.32 -21.45
N PRO A 220 24.66 3.59 -22.79
CA PRO A 220 25.89 3.49 -23.59
C PRO A 220 26.96 4.47 -23.12
N ASP A 221 26.55 5.62 -22.62
CA ASP A 221 27.37 6.69 -22.09
C ASP A 221 26.76 7.31 -20.83
N ASP A 222 27.56 8.12 -20.13
CA ASP A 222 27.15 8.74 -18.85
C ASP A 222 26.03 9.78 -19.00
N TRP A 223 25.81 10.28 -20.23
CA TRP A 223 24.80 11.29 -20.48
C TRP A 223 23.43 10.75 -20.84
N VAL A 224 23.26 9.42 -21.06
CA VAL A 224 21.98 8.81 -21.41
C VAL A 224 21.74 7.52 -20.64
N ASN A 225 20.53 7.36 -20.10
CA ASN A 225 20.08 6.17 -19.44
C ASN A 225 18.63 5.88 -19.84
N LEU A 226 18.41 4.77 -20.54
CA LEU A 226 17.10 4.30 -20.99
C LEU A 226 16.74 3.03 -20.21
N ARG A 227 15.47 2.92 -19.81
CA ARG A 227 14.94 1.74 -19.11
C ARG A 227 13.62 1.34 -19.69
N VAL A 228 13.43 0.04 -19.84
CA VAL A 228 12.15 -0.59 -20.19
C VAL A 228 11.83 -1.63 -19.13
N SER A 229 10.60 -1.70 -18.73
CA SER A 229 10.12 -2.71 -17.77
C SER A 229 8.80 -3.29 -18.21
N VAL A 230 8.59 -4.57 -17.91
CA VAL A 230 7.31 -5.25 -18.04
C VAL A 230 7.14 -6.20 -16.86
N GLY A 231 5.93 -6.26 -16.34
CA GLY A 231 5.62 -7.18 -15.24
C GLY A 231 4.12 -7.41 -15.08
N LYS A 232 3.78 -8.60 -14.61
CA LYS A 232 2.43 -8.98 -14.22
C LYS A 232 2.29 -8.89 -12.71
N GLY A 233 1.15 -8.45 -12.22
CA GLY A 233 0.82 -8.38 -10.80
C GLY A 233 -0.59 -8.85 -10.52
N TYR A 234 -0.84 -9.22 -9.26
CA TYR A 234 -2.15 -9.58 -8.71
C TYR A 234 -2.40 -8.81 -7.43
N ARG A 235 -3.66 -8.57 -7.15
CA ARG A 235 -4.09 -7.96 -5.89
C ARG A 235 -5.43 -8.55 -5.44
N THR A 236 -5.52 -8.92 -4.17
CA THR A 236 -6.79 -9.28 -3.53
C THR A 236 -7.61 -8.01 -3.28
N ASN A 237 -8.89 -8.03 -3.65
CA ASN A 237 -9.79 -6.89 -3.54
C ASN A 237 -10.49 -6.87 -2.17
N HIS A 238 -10.32 -5.78 -1.43
CA HIS A 238 -11.13 -5.47 -0.24
C HIS A 238 -12.02 -4.25 -0.52
N VAL A 239 -13.12 -4.48 -1.24
CA VAL A 239 -13.96 -3.44 -1.84
C VAL A 239 -14.34 -2.32 -0.88
N LEU A 240 -14.82 -2.65 0.32
CA LEU A 240 -15.21 -1.64 1.31
C LEU A 240 -14.02 -0.96 1.96
N ALA A 241 -12.91 -1.69 2.21
CA ALA A 241 -11.72 -1.08 2.76
C ALA A 241 -11.15 0.00 1.84
N GLU A 242 -11.19 -0.23 0.54
CA GLU A 242 -10.66 0.68 -0.48
C GLU A 242 -11.63 1.82 -0.84
N ASN A 243 -12.94 1.60 -0.65
CA ASN A 243 -13.99 2.50 -1.12
C ASN A 243 -14.93 2.97 0.00
N ASN A 244 -14.56 2.86 1.27
CA ASN A 244 -15.43 3.23 2.41
C ASN A 244 -15.81 4.72 2.39
N TYR A 245 -15.02 5.60 1.76
CA TYR A 245 -15.33 7.02 1.58
C TYR A 245 -16.62 7.24 0.79
N LEU A 246 -17.04 6.29 -0.06
CA LEU A 246 -18.33 6.35 -0.78
C LEU A 246 -19.53 6.27 0.17
N LEU A 247 -19.32 5.76 1.39
CA LEU A 247 -20.38 5.72 2.41
C LEU A 247 -20.76 7.12 2.90
N ALA A 248 -19.89 8.11 2.73
CA ALA A 248 -20.21 9.51 3.03
C ALA A 248 -21.30 10.10 2.12
N SER A 249 -21.56 9.48 0.98
CA SER A 249 -22.56 9.94 0.02
C SER A 249 -23.95 9.33 0.33
N SER A 250 -25.01 9.95 -0.22
CA SER A 250 -26.37 9.42 -0.18
C SER A 250 -26.61 8.23 -1.13
N ARG A 251 -25.60 7.88 -1.95
CA ARG A 251 -25.70 6.79 -2.92
C ARG A 251 -25.76 5.44 -2.22
N LYS A 252 -26.48 4.50 -2.83
CA LYS A 252 -26.46 3.09 -2.42
C LYS A 252 -25.20 2.42 -2.96
N VAL A 253 -24.47 1.74 -2.09
CA VAL A 253 -23.35 0.91 -2.47
C VAL A 253 -23.84 -0.52 -2.62
N LYS A 254 -23.66 -1.11 -3.80
CA LYS A 254 -23.92 -2.52 -4.07
C LYS A 254 -22.59 -3.19 -4.37
N ILE A 255 -22.33 -4.29 -3.71
CA ILE A 255 -21.13 -5.11 -3.92
C ILE A 255 -21.59 -6.39 -4.60
N ASP A 256 -20.99 -6.69 -5.74
CA ASP A 256 -21.21 -7.97 -6.40
C ASP A 256 -20.39 -9.07 -5.72
N ASN A 257 -20.99 -10.26 -5.59
CA ASN A 257 -20.35 -11.39 -4.88
C ASN A 257 -19.33 -12.16 -5.75
N ASP A 258 -19.27 -11.88 -7.04
CA ASP A 258 -18.45 -12.61 -8.01
C ASP A 258 -17.18 -11.80 -8.37
N LEU A 259 -16.58 -11.13 -7.39
CA LEU A 259 -15.35 -10.37 -7.59
C LEU A 259 -14.14 -11.29 -7.47
N ASP A 260 -13.40 -11.42 -8.56
CA ASP A 260 -12.11 -12.12 -8.61
C ASP A 260 -10.96 -11.22 -8.16
N GLN A 261 -9.76 -11.80 -8.05
CA GLN A 261 -8.52 -11.04 -7.88
C GLN A 261 -8.31 -10.07 -9.05
N GLU A 262 -7.85 -8.87 -8.76
CA GLU A 262 -7.36 -7.97 -9.81
C GLU A 262 -6.06 -8.50 -10.39
N GLU A 263 -6.01 -8.56 -11.71
CA GLU A 263 -4.82 -8.91 -12.47
C GLU A 263 -4.43 -7.73 -13.36
N ALA A 264 -3.15 -7.40 -13.40
CA ALA A 264 -2.68 -6.30 -14.25
C ALA A 264 -1.32 -6.60 -14.87
N TRP A 265 -1.15 -6.18 -16.13
CA TRP A 265 0.15 -6.03 -16.77
C TRP A 265 0.58 -4.57 -16.73
N ASN A 266 1.82 -4.35 -16.28
CA ASN A 266 2.42 -3.02 -16.25
C ASN A 266 3.59 -2.96 -17.23
N TYR A 267 3.62 -1.92 -18.07
CA TYR A 267 4.67 -1.62 -19.03
C TYR A 267 5.22 -0.25 -18.70
N GLY A 268 6.54 -0.15 -18.52
CA GLY A 268 7.21 1.09 -18.19
C GLY A 268 8.34 1.41 -19.17
N PHE A 269 8.45 2.67 -19.50
CA PHE A 269 9.60 3.25 -20.19
C PHE A 269 10.06 4.48 -19.41
N SER A 270 11.37 4.59 -19.16
CA SER A 270 11.95 5.82 -18.63
C SER A 270 13.23 6.17 -19.33
N SER A 271 13.48 7.47 -19.48
CA SER A 271 14.70 8.01 -20.03
C SER A 271 15.26 9.13 -19.14
N SER A 272 16.57 9.16 -18.97
CA SER A 272 17.29 10.24 -18.30
C SER A 272 18.40 10.73 -19.21
N PHE A 273 18.45 12.04 -19.44
CA PHE A 273 19.49 12.70 -20.23
C PHE A 273 20.20 13.74 -19.36
N TYR A 274 21.52 13.73 -19.37
CA TYR A 274 22.41 14.63 -18.65
C TYR A 274 23.15 15.51 -19.67
N ILE A 275 22.54 16.64 -20.07
CA ILE A 275 22.98 17.48 -21.16
C ILE A 275 23.86 18.61 -20.61
N PRO A 276 25.14 18.74 -21.00
CA PRO A 276 25.97 19.86 -20.59
C PRO A 276 25.51 21.15 -21.29
N VAL A 277 25.12 22.16 -20.50
CA VAL A 277 24.65 23.46 -20.99
C VAL A 277 25.34 24.58 -20.18
N PHE A 278 26.11 25.42 -20.84
CA PHE A 278 26.79 26.59 -20.24
C PHE A 278 27.56 26.27 -18.94
N GLY A 279 28.32 25.17 -18.92
CA GLY A 279 29.10 24.74 -17.75
C GLY A 279 28.28 24.16 -16.59
N LYS A 280 26.99 23.92 -16.80
CA LYS A 280 26.06 23.21 -15.89
C LYS A 280 25.50 21.98 -16.58
N THR A 281 24.89 21.08 -15.82
CA THR A 281 24.20 19.90 -16.37
C THR A 281 22.69 20.11 -16.29
N LEU A 282 22.03 20.07 -17.43
CA LEU A 282 20.57 19.97 -17.53
C LEU A 282 20.17 18.50 -17.44
N ASN A 283 19.38 18.15 -16.45
CA ASN A 283 18.83 16.82 -16.27
C ASN A 283 17.39 16.78 -16.80
N VAL A 284 17.14 15.95 -17.81
CA VAL A 284 15.81 15.72 -18.39
C VAL A 284 15.43 14.28 -18.10
N ASN A 285 14.36 14.09 -17.30
CA ASN A 285 13.81 12.78 -16.99
C ASN A 285 12.41 12.69 -17.57
N THR A 286 12.15 11.58 -18.27
CA THR A 286 10.83 11.28 -18.83
C THR A 286 10.43 9.86 -18.41
N GLU A 287 9.20 9.70 -17.98
CA GLU A 287 8.62 8.41 -17.61
C GLU A 287 7.27 8.25 -18.26
N TYR A 288 6.99 7.04 -18.74
CA TYR A 288 5.71 6.64 -19.27
C TYR A 288 5.36 5.24 -18.76
N TYR A 289 4.17 5.10 -18.20
CA TYR A 289 3.63 3.83 -17.73
C TYR A 289 2.28 3.57 -18.35
N TYR A 290 2.07 2.32 -18.74
CA TYR A 290 0.79 1.81 -19.17
C TYR A 290 0.44 0.57 -18.36
N THR A 291 -0.76 0.56 -17.80
CA THR A 291 -1.28 -0.57 -17.01
C THR A 291 -2.54 -1.10 -17.67
N ASP A 292 -2.54 -2.38 -17.97
CA ASP A 292 -3.67 -3.13 -18.53
C ASP A 292 -4.26 -4.01 -17.42
N PHE A 293 -5.45 -3.65 -16.94
CA PHE A 293 -6.20 -4.40 -15.93
C PHE A 293 -7.13 -5.43 -16.60
N ARG A 294 -7.24 -6.59 -15.96
CA ARG A 294 -8.09 -7.68 -16.40
C ARG A 294 -8.94 -8.23 -15.26
#